data_620f3de0699a376919e624af24482f2b
#
_entry.id   620f3de0699a376919e624af24482f2b
#
_cell.length_a   1.000
_cell.length_b   1.000
_cell.length_c   1.000
_cell.angle_alpha   90.00
_cell.angle_beta   90.00
_cell.angle_gamma   90.00
#
_symmetry.space_group_name_H-M   'P 1'
#
loop_
_entity.id
_entity.type
_entity.pdbx_description
1 polymer ?
#
loop_
_entity_poly.entity_id
_entity_poly.type
_entity_poly.pdbx_seq_one_letter_code
_entity_poly.pdbx_strand_id
1 'polypeptide(L)'
;SDWVHHPRNKTEEGFEECRKVISDLARTAYDHGAVFLLETYVNNVVGSVEETVKMFAQVDHPGLGLLMDPTNYFEAHNIDRMDQVLNQVFNTLTDKIKIAHAKDVKRSGGDKSEKHADIGDADAHEGLTFRGVGEIELPAPGLGALNYDLYLKRLSEKHPNIPVIIEHLTEDDVPRAKTFLDGKFRANGL
;
A
#
# COMPACT_ATOMS: atom_id res chain seq x y z
N SER A 1 -1.30 -7.19 12.55
CA SER A 1 -0.81 -8.37 11.88
C SER A 1 0.34 -7.97 10.95
N ASP A 2 1.46 -8.60 11.11
CA ASP A 2 2.72 -8.23 10.49
C ASP A 2 2.82 -8.87 9.10
N TRP A 3 2.40 -8.21 8.03
CA TRP A 3 2.66 -8.63 6.64
C TRP A 3 2.24 -10.07 6.27
N VAL A 4 1.79 -10.86 7.24
CA VAL A 4 1.57 -12.30 7.16
C VAL A 4 0.08 -12.60 7.07
N HIS A 5 -0.28 -13.51 6.19
CA HIS A 5 -1.64 -14.02 6.13
C HIS A 5 -1.99 -14.77 7.40
N HIS A 6 -3.12 -14.40 8.00
CA HIS A 6 -3.72 -15.15 9.11
C HIS A 6 -5.22 -15.37 8.81
N PRO A 7 -5.77 -16.58 9.01
CA PRO A 7 -7.17 -16.87 8.67
C PRO A 7 -8.19 -15.89 9.29
N ARG A 8 -7.94 -15.42 10.51
CA ARG A 8 -8.79 -14.42 11.18
C ARG A 8 -8.83 -13.06 10.48
N ASN A 9 -7.81 -12.72 9.68
CA ASN A 9 -7.78 -11.44 8.96
C ASN A 9 -8.92 -11.32 7.95
N LYS A 10 -9.47 -12.44 7.48
CA LYS A 10 -10.55 -12.47 6.51
C LYS A 10 -11.90 -12.86 7.12
N THR A 11 -12.06 -12.68 8.43
CA THR A 11 -13.32 -12.90 9.15
C THR A 11 -13.95 -11.58 9.56
N GLU A 12 -15.29 -11.55 9.71
CA GLU A 12 -16.01 -10.39 10.21
C GLU A 12 -15.60 -10.06 11.67
N GLU A 13 -15.35 -11.10 12.49
CA GLU A 13 -14.85 -10.91 13.85
C GLU A 13 -13.47 -10.21 13.88
N GLY A 14 -12.54 -10.65 13.02
CA GLY A 14 -11.23 -10.02 12.88
C GLY A 14 -11.33 -8.58 12.39
N PHE A 15 -12.25 -8.31 11.45
CA PHE A 15 -12.52 -6.96 10.98
C PHE A 15 -13.06 -6.06 12.12
N GLU A 16 -14.02 -6.54 12.90
CA GLU A 16 -14.61 -5.77 13.99
C GLU A 16 -13.60 -5.48 15.13
N GLU A 17 -12.73 -6.44 15.46
CA GLU A 17 -11.63 -6.21 16.41
C GLU A 17 -10.67 -5.14 15.88
N CYS A 18 -10.25 -5.25 14.63
CA CYS A 18 -9.38 -4.27 13.98
C CYS A 18 -10.02 -2.87 13.95
N ARG A 19 -11.31 -2.79 13.61
CA ARG A 19 -12.07 -1.54 13.59
C ARG A 19 -12.06 -0.83 14.93
N LYS A 20 -12.27 -1.56 16.05
CA LYS A 20 -12.22 -1.00 17.40
C LYS A 20 -10.85 -0.40 17.69
N VAL A 21 -9.78 -1.15 17.41
CA VAL A 21 -8.41 -0.68 17.63
C VAL A 21 -8.11 0.57 16.78
N ILE A 22 -8.47 0.56 15.49
CA ILE A 22 -8.26 1.72 14.61
C ILE A 22 -9.05 2.94 15.10
N SER A 23 -10.29 2.74 15.57
CA SER A 23 -11.11 3.83 16.14
C SER A 23 -10.45 4.47 17.37
N ASP A 24 -9.89 3.65 18.25
CA ASP A 24 -9.22 4.15 19.47
C ASP A 24 -7.90 4.86 19.11
N LEU A 25 -7.12 4.32 18.17
CA LEU A 25 -5.89 4.95 17.68
C LEU A 25 -6.17 6.28 16.98
N ALA A 26 -7.20 6.34 16.14
CA ALA A 26 -7.59 7.57 15.45
C ALA A 26 -8.00 8.67 16.43
N ARG A 27 -8.79 8.32 17.46
CA ARG A 27 -9.19 9.25 18.52
C ARG A 27 -7.96 9.74 19.29
N THR A 28 -7.11 8.82 19.73
CA THR A 28 -5.89 9.16 20.47
C THR A 28 -4.98 10.07 19.67
N ALA A 29 -4.77 9.78 18.39
CA ALA A 29 -3.97 10.62 17.51
C ALA A 29 -4.55 12.03 17.41
N TYR A 30 -5.85 12.13 17.19
CA TYR A 30 -6.55 13.41 17.07
C TYR A 30 -6.44 14.26 18.35
N ASP A 31 -6.63 13.65 19.51
CA ASP A 31 -6.53 14.31 20.80
C ASP A 31 -5.12 14.87 21.08
N HIS A 32 -4.10 14.33 20.39
CA HIS A 32 -2.71 14.79 20.45
C HIS A 32 -2.29 15.65 19.23
N GLY A 33 -3.24 16.08 18.41
CA GLY A 33 -2.96 16.92 17.23
C GLY A 33 -2.28 16.18 16.06
N ALA A 34 -2.42 14.85 16.02
CA ALA A 34 -1.86 13.97 14.98
C ALA A 34 -2.96 13.28 14.18
N VAL A 35 -2.55 12.58 13.12
CA VAL A 35 -3.42 11.71 12.33
C VAL A 35 -2.82 10.32 12.32
N PHE A 36 -3.62 9.32 12.69
CA PHE A 36 -3.27 7.91 12.52
C PHE A 36 -3.45 7.54 11.05
N LEU A 37 -2.41 7.00 10.43
CA LEU A 37 -2.45 6.60 9.03
C LEU A 37 -2.61 5.09 8.92
N LEU A 38 -3.66 4.67 8.24
CA LEU A 38 -3.88 3.28 7.88
C LEU A 38 -3.17 3.00 6.55
N GLU A 39 -2.23 2.08 6.55
CA GLU A 39 -1.67 1.48 5.34
C GLU A 39 -2.34 0.13 5.10
N THR A 40 -2.85 -0.06 3.89
CA THR A 40 -3.45 -1.34 3.48
C THR A 40 -2.38 -2.33 3.05
N TYR A 41 -2.67 -3.62 3.24
CA TYR A 41 -1.84 -4.68 2.71
C TYR A 41 -2.66 -5.95 2.51
N VAL A 42 -2.54 -6.59 1.36
CA VAL A 42 -3.41 -7.71 0.92
C VAL A 42 -3.59 -8.83 1.94
N ASN A 43 -2.60 -9.12 2.76
CA ASN A 43 -2.67 -10.15 3.81
C ASN A 43 -3.30 -9.66 5.12
N ASN A 44 -3.47 -8.35 5.30
CA ASN A 44 -4.03 -7.77 6.52
C ASN A 44 -5.57 -7.85 6.56
N VAL A 45 -6.14 -7.47 7.68
CA VAL A 45 -7.59 -7.32 7.85
C VAL A 45 -8.16 -6.34 6.85
N VAL A 46 -7.45 -5.22 6.64
CA VAL A 46 -7.78 -4.21 5.62
C VAL A 46 -6.80 -4.39 4.45
N GLY A 47 -7.13 -5.26 3.53
CA GLY A 47 -6.23 -5.68 2.44
C GLY A 47 -6.78 -5.47 1.04
N SER A 48 -8.03 -5.01 0.90
CA SER A 48 -8.64 -4.69 -0.38
C SER A 48 -9.19 -3.28 -0.40
N VAL A 49 -9.56 -2.79 -1.58
CA VAL A 49 -10.23 -1.48 -1.72
C VAL A 49 -11.56 -1.48 -0.97
N GLU A 50 -12.34 -2.55 -1.09
CA GLU A 50 -13.63 -2.70 -0.44
C GLU A 50 -13.52 -2.70 1.08
N GLU A 51 -12.55 -3.45 1.65
CA GLU A 51 -12.29 -3.48 3.09
C GLU A 51 -11.81 -2.11 3.59
N THR A 52 -11.01 -1.40 2.79
CA THR A 52 -10.55 -0.04 3.11
C THR A 52 -11.73 0.93 3.14
N VAL A 53 -12.59 0.91 2.13
CA VAL A 53 -13.79 1.74 2.08
C VAL A 53 -14.71 1.44 3.28
N LYS A 54 -14.94 0.15 3.57
CA LYS A 54 -15.72 -0.30 4.73
C LYS A 54 -15.14 0.25 6.05
N MET A 55 -13.82 0.17 6.22
CA MET A 55 -13.15 0.66 7.41
C MET A 55 -13.34 2.17 7.58
N PHE A 56 -13.09 2.96 6.56
CA PHE A 56 -13.26 4.42 6.61
C PHE A 56 -14.73 4.85 6.77
N ALA A 57 -15.68 4.06 6.29
CA ALA A 57 -17.11 4.32 6.50
C ALA A 57 -17.55 4.03 7.94
N GLN A 58 -16.95 3.02 8.58
CA GLN A 58 -17.30 2.63 9.96
C GLN A 58 -16.48 3.37 11.02
N VAL A 59 -15.27 3.85 10.66
CA VAL A 59 -14.45 4.72 11.50
C VAL A 59 -14.38 6.09 10.82
N ASP A 60 -15.49 6.79 10.83
CA ASP A 60 -15.57 8.16 10.28
C ASP A 60 -15.06 9.16 11.32
N HIS A 61 -13.73 9.29 11.38
CA HIS A 61 -13.05 10.13 12.37
C HIS A 61 -11.95 10.99 11.73
N PRO A 62 -11.84 12.30 12.05
CA PRO A 62 -10.86 13.21 11.45
C PRO A 62 -9.39 12.82 11.78
N GLY A 63 -9.17 12.07 12.85
CA GLY A 63 -7.86 11.52 13.22
C GLY A 63 -7.45 10.28 12.43
N LEU A 64 -8.26 9.77 11.48
CA LEU A 64 -7.92 8.65 10.61
C LEU A 64 -7.64 9.15 9.19
N GLY A 65 -6.50 8.76 8.63
CA GLY A 65 -6.10 8.99 7.25
C GLY A 65 -5.62 7.74 6.55
N LEU A 66 -5.49 7.80 5.24
CA LEU A 66 -4.91 6.75 4.42
C LEU A 66 -3.47 7.09 4.05
N LEU A 67 -2.55 6.16 4.31
CA LEU A 67 -1.27 6.11 3.65
C LEU A 67 -1.47 5.31 2.36
N MET A 68 -1.31 5.98 1.22
CA MET A 68 -1.55 5.39 -0.09
C MET A 68 -0.29 4.69 -0.59
N ASP A 69 -0.19 3.39 -0.40
CA ASP A 69 0.76 2.54 -1.13
C ASP A 69 0.01 1.85 -2.29
N PRO A 70 0.32 2.23 -3.54
CA PRO A 70 -0.41 1.70 -4.69
C PRO A 70 -0.21 0.20 -4.87
N THR A 71 0.95 -0.34 -4.47
CA THR A 71 1.32 -1.73 -4.73
C THR A 71 0.69 -2.71 -3.76
N ASN A 72 0.28 -2.24 -2.59
CA ASN A 72 -0.27 -3.08 -1.53
C ASN A 72 -1.68 -3.63 -1.82
N TYR A 73 -2.30 -3.19 -2.93
CA TYR A 73 -3.57 -3.72 -3.44
C TYR A 73 -3.40 -4.83 -4.49
N PHE A 74 -2.16 -5.13 -4.94
CA PHE A 74 -1.96 -6.05 -6.06
C PHE A 74 -1.56 -7.44 -5.60
N GLU A 75 -2.13 -8.44 -6.28
CA GLU A 75 -1.83 -9.85 -6.21
C GLU A 75 -1.80 -10.44 -7.62
N ALA A 76 -1.36 -11.69 -7.78
CA ALA A 76 -1.29 -12.35 -9.07
C ALA A 76 -2.62 -12.32 -9.85
N HIS A 77 -3.76 -12.35 -9.15
CA HIS A 77 -5.08 -12.39 -9.78
C HIS A 77 -5.58 -11.04 -10.33
N ASN A 78 -5.01 -9.91 -9.87
CA ASN A 78 -5.49 -8.58 -10.25
C ASN A 78 -4.42 -7.64 -10.85
N ILE A 79 -3.15 -8.01 -10.83
CA ILE A 79 -2.04 -7.18 -11.33
C ILE A 79 -2.21 -6.78 -12.80
N ASP A 80 -2.84 -7.63 -13.63
CA ASP A 80 -3.10 -7.30 -15.03
C ASP A 80 -4.23 -6.27 -15.22
N ARG A 81 -4.95 -5.94 -14.14
CA ARG A 81 -6.00 -4.92 -14.09
C ARG A 81 -5.59 -3.72 -13.23
N MET A 82 -4.31 -3.45 -13.17
CA MET A 82 -3.70 -2.44 -12.30
C MET A 82 -4.37 -1.07 -12.42
N ASP A 83 -4.58 -0.58 -13.65
CA ASP A 83 -5.23 0.71 -13.88
C ASP A 83 -6.67 0.77 -13.36
N GLN A 84 -7.39 -0.35 -13.40
CA GLN A 84 -8.74 -0.43 -12.86
C GLN A 84 -8.73 -0.35 -11.33
N VAL A 85 -7.82 -1.07 -10.68
CA VAL A 85 -7.67 -1.04 -9.21
C VAL A 85 -7.24 0.35 -8.74
N LEU A 86 -6.23 0.97 -9.40
CA LEU A 86 -5.81 2.33 -9.08
C LEU A 86 -6.97 3.33 -9.21
N ASN A 87 -7.71 3.27 -10.31
CA ASN A 87 -8.87 4.15 -10.49
C ASN A 87 -9.95 3.91 -9.43
N GLN A 88 -10.19 2.66 -9.01
CA GLN A 88 -11.14 2.35 -7.94
C GLN A 88 -10.71 2.98 -6.61
N VAL A 89 -9.42 2.84 -6.22
CA VAL A 89 -8.86 3.49 -5.03
C VAL A 89 -9.08 4.99 -5.07
N PHE A 90 -8.66 5.66 -6.14
CA PHE A 90 -8.78 7.12 -6.25
C PHE A 90 -10.22 7.60 -6.33
N ASN A 91 -11.13 6.85 -6.95
CA ASN A 91 -12.54 7.23 -7.02
C ASN A 91 -13.26 7.13 -5.66
N THR A 92 -12.77 6.28 -4.75
CA THR A 92 -13.48 5.99 -3.48
C THR A 92 -12.76 6.53 -2.24
N LEU A 93 -11.43 6.66 -2.29
CA LEU A 93 -10.59 6.92 -1.11
C LEU A 93 -9.74 8.19 -1.23
N THR A 94 -9.79 8.91 -2.35
CA THR A 94 -8.88 10.04 -2.58
C THR A 94 -8.90 11.06 -1.43
N ASP A 95 -10.06 11.42 -0.88
CA ASP A 95 -10.17 12.41 0.20
C ASP A 95 -9.57 11.94 1.54
N LYS A 96 -9.30 10.65 1.66
CA LYS A 96 -8.70 10.06 2.87
C LYS A 96 -7.16 10.03 2.82
N ILE A 97 -6.56 10.17 1.64
CA ILE A 97 -5.11 10.11 1.43
C ILE A 97 -4.40 11.29 2.11
N LYS A 98 -3.35 11.00 2.87
CA LYS A 98 -2.54 12.00 3.59
C LYS A 98 -1.06 11.95 3.24
N ILE A 99 -0.55 10.76 2.93
CA ILE A 99 0.83 10.48 2.48
C ILE A 99 0.74 9.43 1.38
N ALA A 100 1.69 9.43 0.46
CA ALA A 100 1.79 8.44 -0.60
C ALA A 100 3.16 7.76 -0.60
N HIS A 101 3.19 6.48 -0.98
CA HIS A 101 4.43 5.75 -1.24
C HIS A 101 4.71 5.65 -2.73
N ALA A 102 5.99 5.69 -3.09
CA ALA A 102 6.48 5.32 -4.40
C ALA A 102 7.22 3.98 -4.27
N LYS A 103 6.55 2.92 -4.69
CA LYS A 103 6.96 1.53 -4.67
C LYS A 103 6.53 0.89 -5.97
N ASP A 104 7.18 -0.15 -6.42
CA ASP A 104 6.84 -0.78 -7.68
C ASP A 104 6.40 -2.23 -7.50
N VAL A 105 5.78 -2.79 -8.52
CA VAL A 105 5.27 -4.16 -8.51
C VAL A 105 5.36 -4.75 -9.91
N LYS A 106 5.69 -6.03 -10.00
CA LYS A 106 5.63 -6.80 -11.26
C LYS A 106 5.33 -8.26 -10.98
N ARG A 107 4.96 -9.00 -12.03
CA ARG A 107 4.94 -10.47 -11.94
C ARG A 107 6.35 -11.01 -11.77
N SER A 108 6.50 -12.02 -10.93
CA SER A 108 7.75 -12.75 -10.80
C SER A 108 8.08 -13.50 -12.10
N GLY A 109 9.38 -13.62 -12.40
CA GLY A 109 9.87 -14.38 -13.55
C GLY A 109 9.72 -15.90 -13.44
N GLY A 110 9.09 -16.40 -12.38
CA GLY A 110 8.75 -17.82 -12.21
C GLY A 110 9.71 -18.63 -11.34
N ASP A 111 10.77 -18.07 -10.80
CA ASP A 111 11.60 -18.73 -9.80
C ASP A 111 11.03 -18.50 -8.39
N LYS A 112 10.36 -19.53 -7.88
CA LYS A 112 9.76 -19.54 -6.53
C LYS A 112 10.77 -19.61 -5.39
N SER A 113 12.06 -19.62 -5.70
CA SER A 113 13.14 -19.79 -4.72
C SER A 113 13.71 -18.46 -4.19
N GLU A 114 13.40 -17.32 -4.81
CA GLU A 114 13.83 -16.02 -4.29
C GLU A 114 13.01 -15.65 -3.06
N LYS A 115 13.57 -15.93 -1.90
CA LYS A 115 13.10 -15.38 -0.63
C LYS A 115 13.31 -13.86 -0.68
N HIS A 116 12.24 -13.09 -0.51
CA HIS A 116 12.38 -11.65 -0.31
C HIS A 116 13.28 -11.38 0.90
N ALA A 117 14.44 -10.77 0.66
CA ALA A 117 15.47 -10.53 1.67
C ALA A 117 15.03 -9.54 2.78
N ASP A 118 13.92 -8.86 2.59
CA ASP A 118 13.42 -7.80 3.49
C ASP A 118 12.43 -8.29 4.55
N ILE A 119 12.07 -9.57 4.54
CA ILE A 119 11.21 -10.13 5.58
C ILE A 119 12.12 -10.69 6.64
N GLY A 120 12.29 -9.96 7.75
CA GLY A 120 13.10 -10.42 8.88
C GLY A 120 12.74 -11.85 9.29
N ASP A 121 13.69 -12.51 9.87
CA ASP A 121 13.77 -13.89 10.31
C ASP A 121 12.57 -14.79 9.90
N ALA A 122 12.64 -15.36 8.69
CA ALA A 122 11.59 -16.21 8.14
C ALA A 122 11.30 -17.45 9.03
N ASP A 123 12.25 -17.81 9.90
CA ASP A 123 12.10 -18.93 10.83
C ASP A 123 11.13 -18.62 11.97
N ALA A 124 10.89 -17.34 12.28
CA ALA A 124 9.90 -16.92 13.28
C ALA A 124 8.45 -17.08 12.81
N HIS A 125 8.25 -17.35 11.52
CA HIS A 125 6.93 -17.39 10.88
C HIS A 125 6.64 -18.71 10.18
N GLU A 126 7.14 -19.82 10.71
CA GLU A 126 6.93 -21.16 10.17
C GLU A 126 5.41 -21.44 9.99
N GLY A 127 5.02 -21.83 8.79
CA GLY A 127 3.62 -22.12 8.44
C GLY A 127 2.77 -20.90 8.03
N LEU A 128 3.34 -19.70 7.98
CA LEU A 128 2.66 -18.49 7.54
C LEU A 128 2.97 -18.18 6.06
N THR A 129 2.02 -17.59 5.36
CA THR A 129 2.16 -17.26 3.94
C THR A 129 2.41 -15.75 3.76
N PHE A 130 3.52 -15.41 3.12
CA PHE A 130 3.84 -14.05 2.74
C PHE A 130 3.29 -13.73 1.35
N ARG A 131 2.94 -12.46 1.13
CA ARG A 131 2.52 -11.98 -0.17
C ARG A 131 3.63 -12.15 -1.19
N GLY A 132 3.25 -12.58 -2.39
CA GLY A 132 4.08 -12.53 -3.57
C GLY A 132 5.23 -13.53 -3.62
N VAL A 133 5.32 -14.45 -2.66
CA VAL A 133 6.32 -15.50 -2.74
C VAL A 133 6.12 -16.30 -4.02
N GLY A 134 6.98 -16.05 -5.01
CA GLY A 134 7.00 -16.71 -6.30
C GLY A 134 5.97 -16.24 -7.34
N GLU A 135 5.12 -15.26 -7.05
CA GLU A 135 4.10 -14.76 -8.01
C GLU A 135 4.25 -13.26 -8.31
N ILE A 136 4.61 -12.47 -7.31
CA ILE A 136 4.79 -11.03 -7.43
C ILE A 136 6.12 -10.62 -6.80
N GLU A 137 6.81 -9.70 -7.46
CA GLU A 137 7.98 -9.01 -6.94
C GLU A 137 7.62 -7.55 -6.64
N LEU A 138 8.28 -6.99 -5.63
CA LEU A 138 8.14 -5.59 -5.23
C LEU A 138 9.50 -4.87 -5.42
N PRO A 139 9.91 -4.60 -6.66
CA PRO A 139 11.17 -3.94 -6.95
C PRO A 139 11.12 -2.45 -6.60
N ALA A 140 12.28 -1.82 -6.60
CA ALA A 140 12.40 -0.38 -6.47
C ALA A 140 11.65 0.37 -7.59
N PRO A 141 11.18 1.60 -7.35
CA PRO A 141 10.45 2.40 -8.33
C PRO A 141 11.15 2.49 -9.68
N GLY A 142 10.40 2.20 -10.75
CA GLY A 142 10.88 2.19 -12.14
C GLY A 142 11.50 0.87 -12.60
N LEU A 143 11.50 -0.17 -11.77
CA LEU A 143 11.93 -1.54 -12.15
C LEU A 143 10.76 -2.53 -12.24
N GLY A 144 9.55 -2.06 -11.99
CA GLY A 144 8.33 -2.84 -12.07
C GLY A 144 7.43 -2.44 -13.23
N ALA A 145 6.14 -2.66 -13.05
CA ALA A 145 5.11 -2.43 -14.05
C ALA A 145 4.03 -1.41 -13.59
N LEU A 146 4.21 -0.77 -12.42
CA LEU A 146 3.24 0.21 -11.93
C LEU A 146 3.08 1.35 -12.96
N ASN A 147 1.82 1.64 -13.31
CA ASN A 147 1.52 2.78 -14.17
C ASN A 147 1.68 4.11 -13.39
N TYR A 148 2.92 4.56 -13.29
CA TYR A 148 3.27 5.80 -12.56
C TYR A 148 2.63 7.04 -13.17
N ASP A 149 2.38 7.08 -14.48
CA ASP A 149 1.75 8.23 -15.11
C ASP A 149 0.29 8.36 -14.65
N LEU A 150 -0.45 7.24 -14.62
CA LEU A 150 -1.79 7.21 -14.06
C LEU A 150 -1.77 7.53 -12.55
N TYR A 151 -0.90 6.87 -11.79
CA TYR A 151 -0.81 7.03 -10.34
C TYR A 151 -0.56 8.49 -9.93
N LEU A 152 0.48 9.11 -10.48
CA LEU A 152 0.85 10.49 -10.14
C LEU A 152 -0.18 11.49 -10.63
N LYS A 153 -0.73 11.29 -11.83
CA LYS A 153 -1.83 12.14 -12.33
C LYS A 153 -3.02 12.12 -11.37
N ARG A 154 -3.50 10.93 -10.98
CA ARG A 154 -4.64 10.80 -10.06
C ARG A 154 -4.34 11.39 -8.68
N LEU A 155 -3.11 11.20 -8.20
CA LEU A 155 -2.68 11.75 -6.92
C LEU A 155 -2.69 13.29 -6.95
N SER A 156 -2.16 13.90 -7.99
CA SER A 156 -2.06 15.37 -8.13
C SER A 156 -3.40 16.07 -8.32
N GLU A 157 -4.41 15.39 -8.86
CA GLU A 157 -5.75 15.97 -9.06
C GLU A 157 -6.35 16.54 -7.75
N LYS A 158 -6.04 15.95 -6.62
CA LYS A 158 -6.53 16.35 -5.29
C LYS A 158 -5.42 16.74 -4.32
N HIS A 159 -4.21 16.25 -4.53
CA HIS A 159 -3.09 16.34 -3.60
C HIS A 159 -1.80 16.81 -4.27
N PRO A 160 -1.76 18.02 -4.88
CA PRO A 160 -0.61 18.47 -5.67
C PRO A 160 0.68 18.63 -4.85
N ASN A 161 0.59 18.73 -3.53
CA ASN A 161 1.74 18.93 -2.64
C ASN A 161 1.91 17.77 -1.63
N ILE A 162 1.33 16.60 -1.90
CA ILE A 162 1.43 15.47 -0.99
C ILE A 162 2.87 14.96 -0.92
N PRO A 163 3.37 14.62 0.28
CA PRO A 163 4.64 13.90 0.40
C PRO A 163 4.54 12.53 -0.28
N VAL A 164 5.54 12.22 -1.12
CA VAL A 164 5.71 10.89 -1.73
C VAL A 164 7.01 10.29 -1.22
N ILE A 165 6.91 9.20 -0.47
CA ILE A 165 8.04 8.51 0.15
C ILE A 165 8.46 7.35 -0.75
N ILE A 166 9.75 7.29 -1.09
CA ILE A 166 10.32 6.20 -1.87
C ILE A 166 10.54 5.01 -0.94
N GLU A 167 10.09 3.83 -1.34
CA GLU A 167 10.13 2.64 -0.51
C GLU A 167 10.60 1.40 -1.29
N HIS A 168 10.99 0.33 -0.57
CA HIS A 168 11.41 -0.97 -1.12
C HIS A 168 12.63 -0.89 -2.04
N LEU A 169 13.71 -0.28 -1.55
CA LEU A 169 14.96 -0.17 -2.28
C LEU A 169 16.15 -0.18 -1.33
N THR A 170 17.32 -0.54 -1.84
CA THR A 170 18.58 -0.37 -1.12
C THR A 170 19.04 1.08 -1.16
N GLU A 171 19.95 1.47 -0.28
CA GLU A 171 20.51 2.81 -0.24
C GLU A 171 21.19 3.20 -1.58
N ASP A 172 21.86 2.25 -2.23
CA ASP A 172 22.51 2.44 -3.53
C ASP A 172 21.50 2.71 -4.67
N ASP A 173 20.26 2.27 -4.53
CA ASP A 173 19.21 2.42 -5.55
C ASP A 173 18.46 3.77 -5.45
N VAL A 174 18.60 4.47 -4.32
CA VAL A 174 17.90 5.76 -4.09
C VAL A 174 18.14 6.79 -5.19
N PRO A 175 19.39 7.05 -5.67
CA PRO A 175 19.62 8.04 -6.72
C PRO A 175 18.90 7.70 -8.04
N ARG A 176 18.88 6.41 -8.41
CA ARG A 176 18.19 5.94 -9.62
C ARG A 176 16.68 6.10 -9.48
N ALA A 177 16.10 5.62 -8.39
CA ALA A 177 14.67 5.69 -8.13
C ALA A 177 14.19 7.14 -8.06
N LYS A 178 14.95 8.01 -7.39
CA LYS A 178 14.66 9.45 -7.37
C LYS A 178 14.69 10.07 -8.77
N THR A 179 15.70 9.76 -9.58
CA THR A 179 15.80 10.26 -10.97
C THR A 179 14.61 9.82 -11.81
N PHE A 180 14.18 8.56 -11.66
CA PHE A 180 12.98 8.05 -12.32
C PHE A 180 11.74 8.85 -11.91
N LEU A 181 11.50 9.03 -10.62
CA LEU A 181 10.34 9.77 -10.10
C LEU A 181 10.37 11.24 -10.52
N ASP A 182 11.51 11.92 -10.42
CA ASP A 182 11.66 13.31 -10.88
C ASP A 182 11.31 13.44 -12.38
N GLY A 183 11.68 12.43 -13.18
CA GLY A 183 11.30 12.35 -14.59
C GLY A 183 9.78 12.22 -14.78
N LYS A 184 9.15 11.35 -13.99
CA LYS A 184 7.71 11.13 -14.01
C LYS A 184 6.93 12.35 -13.53
N PHE A 185 7.36 13.02 -12.47
CA PHE A 185 6.77 14.27 -12.00
C PHE A 185 6.81 15.33 -13.10
N ARG A 186 7.98 15.61 -13.67
CA ARG A 186 8.12 16.60 -14.76
C ARG A 186 7.27 16.26 -15.98
N ALA A 187 7.20 14.99 -16.39
CA ALA A 187 6.41 14.56 -17.54
C ALA A 187 4.90 14.76 -17.33
N ASN A 188 4.44 14.74 -16.08
CA ASN A 188 3.04 14.96 -15.71
C ASN A 188 2.75 16.41 -15.26
N GLY A 189 3.72 17.32 -15.36
CA GLY A 189 3.54 18.72 -15.00
C GLY A 189 3.47 18.99 -13.49
N LEU A 190 4.15 18.14 -12.71
CA LEU A 190 4.15 18.13 -11.24
C LEU A 190 5.51 18.55 -10.68
#